data_a9b5483dfa4f198085c6636c311b9102
#
_entry.id   a9b5483dfa4f198085c6636c311b9102
#
_cell.length_a   1.000
_cell.length_b   1.000
_cell.length_c   1.000
_cell.angle_alpha   90.00
_cell.angle_beta   90.00
_cell.angle_gamma   90.00
#
_symmetry.space_group_name_H-M   'P 1'
#
loop_
_entity.id
_entity.type
_entity.pdbx_description
1 polymer ?
#
loop_
_entity_poly.entity_id
_entity_poly.type
_entity_poly.pdbx_seq_one_letter_code
_entity_poly.pdbx_strand_id
1 'polypeptide(L)'
;MEYPSIEALMEQIRDWSEEEDYDAIIEVLPELKIPGQFYEAVLCLAYAYLNQGFYRDAEEWLRKVESQGCKSGVWNYRLAVALMHQMRLEEALPYAERAVTVEADYPWGWLVYSKLLYGGQRTEEALEAAKKGLALMPGDEEFTSLIEDISNGLSFFEVTGVEEDDGKIENGEEKAGTFCGSVLLDSTSFDVNKVMADLKSEWGIEPSDKPEDMASDDTSANESTRVFYLGETLVAISLMPVRVPDGEAEYFAETNYMWPEAVEVAKTHQAHVLVAVLAHGLSPVEAGKLHVKVIATCLKQSNTIGVYVSG
;
A
#
# COMPACT_ATOMS: atom_id res chain seq x y z
N MET A 1 -7.74 -7.79 -23.03
CA MET A 1 -7.92 -6.86 -24.17
C MET A 1 -6.81 -7.13 -25.20
N GLU A 2 -7.10 -7.23 -26.49
CA GLU A 2 -6.07 -7.32 -27.53
C GLU A 2 -5.93 -5.95 -28.18
N TYR A 3 -4.73 -5.38 -28.13
CA TYR A 3 -4.43 -4.13 -28.82
C TYR A 3 -3.94 -4.43 -30.25
N PRO A 4 -4.42 -3.70 -31.26
CA PRO A 4 -4.10 -3.97 -32.66
C PRO A 4 -2.63 -3.70 -33.00
N SER A 5 -1.95 -2.86 -32.23
CA SER A 5 -0.51 -2.59 -32.35
C SER A 5 0.07 -2.04 -31.05
N ILE A 6 1.40 -2.01 -30.95
CA ILE A 6 2.12 -1.39 -29.82
C ILE A 6 1.87 0.13 -29.79
N GLU A 7 1.77 0.77 -30.95
CA GLU A 7 1.48 2.20 -31.05
C GLU A 7 0.12 2.54 -30.46
N ALA A 8 -0.92 1.73 -30.73
CA ALA A 8 -2.25 1.92 -30.18
C ALA A 8 -2.26 1.70 -28.66
N LEU A 9 -1.49 0.75 -28.15
CA LEU A 9 -1.31 0.55 -26.72
C LEU A 9 -0.62 1.76 -26.07
N MET A 10 0.45 2.27 -26.66
CA MET A 10 1.17 3.43 -26.12
C MET A 10 0.34 4.72 -26.17
N GLU A 11 -0.53 4.87 -27.15
CA GLU A 11 -1.51 5.95 -27.20
C GLU A 11 -2.48 5.85 -26.04
N GLN A 12 -3.06 4.67 -25.81
CA GLN A 12 -3.98 4.44 -24.69
C GLN A 12 -3.29 4.65 -23.32
N ILE A 13 -2.05 4.19 -23.14
CA ILE A 13 -1.28 4.42 -21.91
C ILE A 13 -1.06 5.92 -21.67
N ARG A 14 -0.86 6.68 -22.76
CA ARG A 14 -0.70 8.13 -22.66
C ARG A 14 -1.99 8.78 -22.19
N ASP A 15 -3.13 8.39 -22.76
CA ASP A 15 -4.44 8.89 -22.37
C ASP A 15 -4.71 8.61 -20.90
N TRP A 16 -4.51 7.38 -20.43
CA TRP A 16 -4.64 7.03 -19.01
C TRP A 16 -3.66 7.81 -18.11
N SER A 17 -2.44 8.07 -18.58
CA SER A 17 -1.47 8.85 -17.81
C SER A 17 -1.85 10.34 -17.71
N GLU A 18 -2.47 10.90 -18.75
CA GLU A 18 -2.98 12.28 -18.77
C GLU A 18 -4.25 12.44 -17.91
N GLU A 19 -5.05 11.37 -17.80
CA GLU A 19 -6.26 11.29 -16.97
C GLU A 19 -5.94 10.88 -15.52
N GLU A 20 -4.68 10.58 -15.22
CA GLU A 20 -4.20 10.03 -13.93
C GLU A 20 -4.87 8.70 -13.54
N ASP A 21 -5.38 7.95 -14.54
CA ASP A 21 -5.96 6.62 -14.35
C ASP A 21 -4.85 5.55 -14.25
N TYR A 22 -4.14 5.60 -13.13
CA TYR A 22 -3.03 4.68 -12.84
C TYR A 22 -3.52 3.25 -12.63
N ASP A 23 -4.74 3.07 -12.16
CA ASP A 23 -5.34 1.75 -11.93
C ASP A 23 -5.52 1.00 -13.26
N ALA A 24 -6.00 1.69 -14.29
CA ALA A 24 -6.10 1.10 -15.63
C ALA A 24 -4.74 0.66 -16.18
N ILE A 25 -3.68 1.42 -15.95
CA ILE A 25 -2.33 1.08 -16.35
C ILE A 25 -1.83 -0.17 -15.61
N ILE A 26 -2.04 -0.23 -14.30
CA ILE A 26 -1.60 -1.32 -13.43
C ILE A 26 -2.35 -2.61 -13.73
N GLU A 27 -3.65 -2.54 -14.01
CA GLU A 27 -4.48 -3.70 -14.35
C GLU A 27 -4.11 -4.28 -15.71
N VAL A 28 -3.94 -3.43 -16.70
CA VAL A 28 -3.84 -3.87 -18.11
C VAL A 28 -2.42 -4.27 -18.51
N LEU A 29 -1.40 -3.51 -18.15
CA LEU A 29 -0.05 -3.74 -18.66
C LEU A 29 0.59 -5.08 -18.26
N PRO A 30 0.49 -5.55 -17.01
CA PRO A 30 1.02 -6.86 -16.61
C PRO A 30 0.35 -8.04 -17.35
N GLU A 31 -0.96 -7.93 -17.60
CA GLU A 31 -1.76 -8.98 -18.25
C GLU A 31 -1.44 -9.16 -19.74
N LEU A 32 -0.94 -8.13 -20.41
CA LEU A 32 -0.67 -8.15 -21.86
C LEU A 32 0.54 -9.01 -22.24
N LYS A 33 1.21 -9.68 -21.29
CA LYS A 33 2.45 -10.45 -21.53
C LYS A 33 3.44 -9.66 -22.39
N ILE A 34 3.43 -8.34 -22.23
CA ILE A 34 4.43 -7.48 -22.84
C ILE A 34 5.77 -8.03 -22.40
N PRO A 35 6.67 -8.42 -23.30
CA PRO A 35 8.00 -8.81 -22.90
C PRO A 35 8.56 -7.69 -22.05
N GLY A 36 9.18 -8.00 -20.89
CA GLY A 36 9.85 -7.01 -20.04
C GLY A 36 10.96 -6.24 -20.75
N GLN A 37 10.99 -6.31 -22.06
CA GLN A 37 11.84 -5.65 -23.03
C GLN A 37 11.25 -4.33 -23.57
N PHE A 38 9.96 -4.07 -23.32
CA PHE A 38 9.33 -2.84 -23.80
C PHE A 38 9.54 -1.72 -22.79
N TYR A 39 10.68 -1.06 -22.94
CA TYR A 39 11.22 -0.08 -22.00
C TYR A 39 10.23 1.03 -21.64
N GLU A 40 9.57 1.64 -22.65
CA GLU A 40 8.63 2.74 -22.43
C GLU A 40 7.38 2.30 -21.67
N ALA A 41 6.82 1.14 -21.97
CA ALA A 41 5.68 0.59 -21.25
C ALA A 41 6.04 0.27 -19.78
N VAL A 42 7.24 -0.29 -19.54
CA VAL A 42 7.72 -0.52 -18.17
C VAL A 42 7.91 0.78 -17.41
N LEU A 43 8.40 1.85 -18.07
CA LEU A 43 8.49 3.16 -17.42
C LEU A 43 7.12 3.71 -17.04
N CYS A 44 6.11 3.61 -17.92
CA CYS A 44 4.75 4.06 -17.61
C CYS A 44 4.15 3.26 -16.46
N LEU A 45 4.30 1.94 -16.49
CA LEU A 45 3.82 1.05 -15.42
C LEU A 45 4.51 1.38 -14.07
N ALA A 46 5.82 1.57 -14.08
CA ALA A 46 6.55 1.96 -12.86
C ALA A 46 6.09 3.33 -12.34
N TYR A 47 5.78 4.27 -13.24
CA TYR A 47 5.22 5.56 -12.85
C TYR A 47 3.84 5.43 -12.19
N ALA A 48 2.95 4.60 -12.75
CA ALA A 48 1.66 4.31 -12.16
C ALA A 48 1.80 3.68 -10.76
N TYR A 49 2.67 2.66 -10.63
CA TYR A 49 2.95 2.06 -9.32
C TYR A 49 3.50 3.05 -8.29
N LEU A 50 4.41 3.96 -8.70
CA LEU A 50 4.95 4.98 -7.79
C LEU A 50 3.88 5.94 -7.28
N ASN A 51 2.94 6.36 -8.16
CA ASN A 51 1.85 7.27 -7.77
C ASN A 51 0.82 6.59 -6.87
N GLN A 52 0.65 5.27 -6.99
CA GLN A 52 -0.23 4.47 -6.13
C GLN A 52 0.47 3.96 -4.84
N GLY A 53 1.74 4.32 -4.62
CA GLY A 53 2.49 3.89 -3.44
C GLY A 53 3.01 2.44 -3.48
N PHE A 54 2.88 1.74 -4.60
CA PHE A 54 3.37 0.36 -4.78
C PHE A 54 4.87 0.35 -5.16
N TYR A 55 5.70 0.81 -4.23
CA TYR A 55 7.13 1.05 -4.48
C TYR A 55 7.92 -0.22 -4.80
N ARG A 56 7.56 -1.37 -4.22
CA ARG A 56 8.21 -2.65 -4.51
C ARG A 56 7.93 -3.14 -5.93
N ASP A 57 6.68 -3.02 -6.38
CA ASP A 57 6.27 -3.38 -7.73
C ASP A 57 6.94 -2.49 -8.76
N ALA A 58 7.01 -1.18 -8.50
CA ALA A 58 7.75 -0.24 -9.33
C ALA A 58 9.22 -0.64 -9.48
N GLU A 59 9.90 -0.97 -8.38
CA GLU A 59 11.29 -1.45 -8.41
C GLU A 59 11.43 -2.72 -9.23
N GLU A 60 10.57 -3.73 -8.99
CA GLU A 60 10.63 -5.01 -9.71
C GLU A 60 10.53 -4.82 -11.21
N TRP A 61 9.60 -4.00 -11.68
CA TRP A 61 9.45 -3.71 -13.11
C TRP A 61 10.61 -2.91 -13.67
N LEU A 62 11.11 -1.89 -12.97
CA LEU A 62 12.27 -1.11 -13.40
C LEU A 62 13.51 -1.98 -13.56
N ARG A 63 13.76 -2.92 -12.66
CA ARG A 63 14.89 -3.82 -12.74
C ARG A 63 14.85 -4.76 -13.94
N LYS A 64 13.67 -5.12 -14.45
CA LYS A 64 13.53 -5.94 -15.68
C LYS A 64 14.12 -5.25 -16.92
N VAL A 65 14.24 -3.93 -16.91
CA VAL A 65 14.78 -3.12 -18.03
C VAL A 65 16.06 -2.37 -17.65
N GLU A 66 16.74 -2.76 -16.59
CA GLU A 66 17.94 -2.09 -16.07
C GLU A 66 19.04 -1.87 -17.13
N SER A 67 19.26 -2.86 -18.00
CA SER A 67 20.29 -2.75 -19.06
C SER A 67 20.06 -1.58 -20.02
N GLN A 68 18.82 -1.17 -20.22
CA GLN A 68 18.42 -0.02 -21.02
C GLN A 68 18.31 1.22 -20.14
N GLY A 69 17.69 1.06 -18.96
CA GLY A 69 17.36 2.12 -18.02
C GLY A 69 18.56 2.80 -17.36
N CYS A 70 19.65 2.10 -17.13
CA CYS A 70 20.82 2.66 -16.43
C CYS A 70 21.44 3.90 -17.10
N LYS A 71 21.08 4.18 -18.37
CA LYS A 71 21.50 5.34 -19.15
C LYS A 71 20.46 6.45 -19.23
N SER A 72 19.30 6.29 -18.62
CA SER A 72 18.21 7.26 -18.59
C SER A 72 18.13 7.94 -17.23
N GLY A 73 18.07 9.26 -17.19
CA GLY A 73 17.84 10.03 -15.98
C GLY A 73 16.48 9.69 -15.35
N VAL A 74 15.44 9.60 -16.18
CA VAL A 74 14.07 9.26 -15.72
C VAL A 74 14.01 7.88 -15.07
N TRP A 75 14.66 6.87 -15.65
CA TRP A 75 14.69 5.54 -15.06
C TRP A 75 15.41 5.53 -13.71
N ASN A 76 16.59 6.16 -13.66
CA ASN A 76 17.37 6.26 -12.44
C ASN A 76 16.61 7.04 -11.35
N TYR A 77 15.91 8.12 -11.71
CA TYR A 77 15.03 8.87 -10.82
C TYR A 77 13.92 7.98 -10.24
N ARG A 78 13.17 7.26 -11.09
CA ARG A 78 12.07 6.41 -10.63
C ARG A 78 12.54 5.30 -9.70
N LEU A 79 13.68 4.68 -10.00
CA LEU A 79 14.25 3.66 -9.14
C LEU A 79 14.71 4.25 -7.80
N ALA A 80 15.32 5.45 -7.82
CA ALA A 80 15.70 6.15 -6.60
C ALA A 80 14.47 6.50 -5.72
N VAL A 81 13.36 6.94 -6.32
CA VAL A 81 12.10 7.19 -5.60
C VAL A 81 11.56 5.89 -4.99
N ALA A 82 11.49 4.81 -5.78
CA ALA A 82 11.02 3.52 -5.29
C ALA A 82 11.83 3.03 -4.08
N LEU A 83 13.15 3.15 -4.13
CA LEU A 83 14.04 2.74 -3.04
C LEU A 83 13.96 3.69 -1.83
N MET A 84 13.83 4.99 -2.06
CA MET A 84 13.68 6.00 -0.99
C MET A 84 12.45 5.72 -0.13
N HIS A 85 11.31 5.47 -0.75
CA HIS A 85 10.07 5.13 -0.03
C HIS A 85 10.10 3.75 0.64
N GLN A 86 11.03 2.88 0.25
CA GLN A 86 11.32 1.63 0.97
C GLN A 86 12.39 1.81 2.07
N MET A 87 12.76 3.05 2.42
CA MET A 87 13.80 3.41 3.40
C MET A 87 15.21 2.86 3.05
N ARG A 88 15.45 2.43 1.83
CA ARG A 88 16.75 1.94 1.32
C ARG A 88 17.60 3.10 0.80
N LEU A 89 17.86 4.10 1.67
CA LEU A 89 18.43 5.39 1.28
C LEU A 89 19.87 5.27 0.72
N GLU A 90 20.69 4.40 1.31
CA GLU A 90 22.07 4.17 0.84
C GLU A 90 22.10 3.54 -0.56
N GLU A 91 21.12 2.69 -0.88
CA GLU A 91 21.00 2.08 -2.21
C GLU A 91 20.39 3.07 -3.22
N ALA A 92 19.46 3.92 -2.78
CA ALA A 92 18.78 4.91 -3.62
C ALA A 92 19.73 6.03 -4.10
N LEU A 93 20.63 6.49 -3.23
CA LEU A 93 21.50 7.65 -3.48
C LEU A 93 22.34 7.55 -4.76
N PRO A 94 23.01 6.42 -5.09
CA PRO A 94 23.74 6.28 -6.35
C PRO A 94 22.87 6.41 -7.61
N TYR A 95 21.61 5.99 -7.54
CA TYR A 95 20.69 6.14 -8.67
C TYR A 95 20.25 7.60 -8.82
N ALA A 96 19.93 8.30 -7.72
CA ALA A 96 19.62 9.73 -7.78
C ALA A 96 20.80 10.57 -8.30
N GLU A 97 22.02 10.29 -7.85
CA GLU A 97 23.22 10.94 -8.38
C GLU A 97 23.39 10.67 -9.88
N ARG A 98 23.13 9.44 -10.32
CA ARG A 98 23.19 9.10 -11.74
C ARG A 98 22.10 9.79 -12.55
N ALA A 99 20.90 9.95 -12.00
CA ALA A 99 19.81 10.67 -12.65
C ALA A 99 20.23 12.08 -13.05
N VAL A 100 20.81 12.85 -12.11
CA VAL A 100 21.27 14.24 -12.37
C VAL A 100 22.57 14.32 -13.15
N THR A 101 23.34 13.23 -13.21
CA THR A 101 24.57 13.17 -14.02
C THR A 101 24.26 12.88 -15.49
N VAL A 102 23.28 12.02 -15.75
CA VAL A 102 22.89 11.62 -17.11
C VAL A 102 22.00 12.66 -17.76
N GLU A 103 21.05 13.22 -17.02
CA GLU A 103 20.07 14.21 -17.48
C GLU A 103 20.02 15.38 -16.49
N ALA A 104 21.01 16.28 -16.57
CA ALA A 104 21.14 17.40 -15.64
C ALA A 104 20.03 18.45 -15.77
N ASP A 105 19.30 18.46 -16.87
CA ASP A 105 18.15 19.31 -17.17
C ASP A 105 16.80 18.69 -16.75
N TYR A 106 16.81 17.49 -16.15
CA TYR A 106 15.61 16.85 -15.62
C TYR A 106 15.39 17.24 -14.13
N PRO A 107 14.46 18.16 -13.82
CA PRO A 107 14.35 18.77 -12.49
C PRO A 107 14.04 17.74 -11.38
N TRP A 108 13.17 16.78 -11.65
CA TRP A 108 12.76 15.76 -10.67
C TRP A 108 13.92 14.87 -10.19
N GLY A 109 14.95 14.70 -11.01
CA GLY A 109 16.20 14.08 -10.60
C GLY A 109 16.88 14.85 -9.46
N TRP A 110 16.92 16.19 -9.57
CA TRP A 110 17.47 17.04 -8.51
C TRP A 110 16.63 17.02 -7.24
N LEU A 111 15.30 16.90 -7.37
CA LEU A 111 14.39 16.80 -6.23
C LEU A 111 14.72 15.56 -5.37
N VAL A 112 14.71 14.38 -5.98
CA VAL A 112 14.99 13.14 -5.24
C VAL A 112 16.42 13.08 -4.74
N TYR A 113 17.38 13.61 -5.52
CA TYR A 113 18.78 13.68 -5.08
C TYR A 113 18.94 14.56 -3.85
N SER A 114 18.28 15.73 -3.81
CA SER A 114 18.23 16.61 -2.63
C SER A 114 17.64 15.90 -1.42
N LYS A 115 16.46 15.26 -1.57
CA LYS A 115 15.80 14.52 -0.50
C LYS A 115 16.71 13.42 0.09
N LEU A 116 17.39 12.66 -0.77
CA LEU A 116 18.32 11.60 -0.34
C LEU A 116 19.60 12.12 0.31
N LEU A 117 20.16 13.21 -0.19
CA LEU A 117 21.30 13.89 0.46
C LEU A 117 20.93 14.36 1.87
N TYR A 118 19.72 14.91 2.02
CA TYR A 118 19.22 15.34 3.33
C TYR A 118 19.05 14.17 4.29
N GLY A 119 18.49 13.07 3.84
CA GLY A 119 18.40 11.81 4.63
C GLY A 119 19.78 11.28 5.06
N GLY A 120 20.80 11.47 4.23
CA GLY A 120 22.20 11.17 4.53
C GLY A 120 22.91 12.25 5.39
N GLN A 121 22.19 13.21 5.98
CA GLN A 121 22.70 14.32 6.80
C GLN A 121 23.66 15.26 6.06
N ARG A 122 23.58 15.31 4.72
CA ARG A 122 24.38 16.17 3.84
C ARG A 122 23.61 17.44 3.48
N THR A 123 23.20 18.20 4.52
CA THR A 123 22.23 19.31 4.41
C THR A 123 22.67 20.41 3.41
N GLU A 124 23.94 20.82 3.40
CA GLU A 124 24.44 21.85 2.50
C GLU A 124 24.33 21.40 1.04
N GLU A 125 24.71 20.16 0.74
CA GLU A 125 24.64 19.58 -0.59
C GLU A 125 23.19 19.36 -1.03
N ALA A 126 22.31 19.00 -0.10
CA ALA A 126 20.87 18.89 -0.35
C ALA A 126 20.27 20.23 -0.79
N LEU A 127 20.58 21.31 -0.08
CA LEU A 127 20.14 22.67 -0.46
C LEU A 127 20.70 23.11 -1.81
N GLU A 128 21.95 22.77 -2.14
CA GLU A 128 22.53 23.07 -3.46
C GLU A 128 21.81 22.30 -4.57
N ALA A 129 21.49 21.02 -4.33
CA ALA A 129 20.74 20.20 -5.29
C ALA A 129 19.33 20.74 -5.52
N ALA A 130 18.59 21.07 -4.44
CA ALA A 130 17.27 21.68 -4.54
C ALA A 130 17.27 23.00 -5.31
N LYS A 131 18.25 23.87 -5.06
CA LYS A 131 18.42 25.13 -5.82
C LYS A 131 18.68 24.91 -7.31
N LYS A 132 19.42 23.86 -7.67
CA LYS A 132 19.61 23.49 -9.09
C LYS A 132 18.29 23.06 -9.73
N GLY A 133 17.48 22.26 -9.06
CA GLY A 133 16.15 21.90 -9.52
C GLY A 133 15.23 23.12 -9.68
N LEU A 134 15.19 24.00 -8.67
CA LEU A 134 14.43 25.25 -8.73
C LEU A 134 14.87 26.16 -9.88
N ALA A 135 16.16 26.18 -10.21
CA ALA A 135 16.65 26.96 -11.34
C ALA A 135 16.16 26.42 -12.71
N LEU A 136 15.86 25.13 -12.80
CA LEU A 136 15.24 24.52 -13.98
C LEU A 136 13.73 24.77 -14.03
N MET A 137 13.07 24.89 -12.87
CA MET A 137 11.63 25.16 -12.72
C MET A 137 11.39 26.38 -11.82
N PRO A 138 11.65 27.60 -12.31
CA PRO A 138 11.51 28.81 -11.49
C PRO A 138 10.09 29.03 -11.00
N GLY A 139 9.93 29.15 -9.68
CA GLY A 139 8.64 29.36 -9.03
C GLY A 139 7.86 28.08 -8.71
N ASP A 140 8.46 26.92 -8.93
CA ASP A 140 7.86 25.64 -8.52
C ASP A 140 7.75 25.55 -7.00
N GLU A 141 6.54 25.19 -6.53
CA GLU A 141 6.21 25.18 -5.10
C GLU A 141 6.90 24.02 -4.37
N GLU A 142 7.08 22.87 -5.02
CA GLU A 142 7.70 21.69 -4.37
C GLU A 142 9.18 21.96 -4.07
N PHE A 143 9.93 22.56 -5.00
CA PHE A 143 11.31 22.94 -4.73
C PHE A 143 11.43 24.08 -3.70
N THR A 144 10.50 25.03 -3.73
CA THR A 144 10.49 26.14 -2.77
C THR A 144 10.23 25.62 -1.36
N SER A 145 9.20 24.79 -1.17
CA SER A 145 8.91 24.14 0.10
C SER A 145 10.07 23.26 0.57
N LEU A 146 10.65 22.45 -0.32
CA LEU A 146 11.79 21.60 0.03
C LEU A 146 12.98 22.42 0.61
N ILE A 147 13.30 23.56 -0.01
CA ILE A 147 14.39 24.44 0.46
C ILE A 147 14.05 25.05 1.82
N GLU A 148 12.79 25.47 2.02
CA GLU A 148 12.34 26.05 3.29
C GLU A 148 12.32 24.98 4.40
N ASP A 149 11.81 23.80 4.15
CA ASP A 149 11.71 22.71 5.10
C ASP A 149 13.08 22.23 5.56
N ILE A 150 14.00 22.02 4.63
CA ILE A 150 15.39 21.68 4.95
C ILE A 150 16.05 22.80 5.75
N SER A 151 15.83 24.08 5.37
CA SER A 151 16.44 25.24 6.04
C SER A 151 15.87 25.42 7.47
N ASN A 152 14.63 25.05 7.70
CA ASN A 152 13.97 25.06 8.99
C ASN A 152 14.35 23.84 9.85
N GLY A 153 15.05 22.86 9.30
CA GLY A 153 15.52 21.67 10.00
C GLY A 153 14.40 20.66 10.31
N LEU A 154 13.38 20.60 9.44
CA LEU A 154 12.35 19.55 9.55
C LEU A 154 13.00 18.17 9.41
N SER A 155 12.37 17.15 10.00
CA SER A 155 12.86 15.77 9.88
C SER A 155 12.83 15.28 8.43
N PHE A 156 13.60 14.25 8.12
CA PHE A 156 13.59 13.62 6.79
C PHE A 156 12.17 13.17 6.37
N PHE A 157 11.40 12.64 7.31
CA PHE A 157 10.05 12.17 7.08
C PHE A 157 9.09 13.32 6.73
N GLU A 158 9.16 14.44 7.45
CA GLU A 158 8.38 15.64 7.16
C GLU A 158 8.74 16.25 5.79
N VAL A 159 10.03 16.27 5.44
CA VAL A 159 10.54 16.82 4.17
C VAL A 159 10.17 15.95 2.98
N THR A 160 10.12 14.64 3.14
CA THR A 160 9.95 13.71 2.02
C THR A 160 8.53 13.18 1.88
N GLY A 161 7.72 13.25 2.94
CA GLY A 161 6.43 12.59 3.03
C GLY A 161 6.54 11.05 3.06
N VAL A 162 7.75 10.51 3.23
CA VAL A 162 7.95 9.09 3.51
C VAL A 162 7.41 8.81 4.89
N GLU A 163 6.60 7.79 5.06
CA GLU A 163 6.12 7.42 6.38
C GLU A 163 7.29 7.01 7.28
N GLU A 164 7.32 7.57 8.49
CA GLU A 164 8.28 7.15 9.48
C GLU A 164 7.99 5.71 9.83
N ASP A 165 8.87 4.81 9.43
CA ASP A 165 8.80 3.44 9.91
C ASP A 165 9.13 3.49 11.39
N ASP A 166 8.17 3.27 12.25
CA ASP A 166 8.29 3.32 13.73
C ASP A 166 9.25 2.26 14.32
N GLY A 167 10.25 1.91 13.52
CA GLY A 167 11.45 1.20 13.99
C GLY A 167 11.30 -0.30 14.14
N LYS A 168 10.37 -0.91 13.44
CA LYS A 168 10.26 -2.38 13.35
C LYS A 168 10.56 -2.92 11.96
N ILE A 169 11.71 -2.54 11.37
CA ILE A 169 12.35 -3.36 10.35
C ILE A 169 13.31 -4.31 11.07
N GLU A 170 12.80 -5.38 11.62
CA GLU A 170 13.61 -6.54 11.89
C GLU A 170 13.77 -7.33 10.58
N ASN A 171 14.99 -7.33 10.07
CA ASN A 171 15.58 -8.35 9.22
C ASN A 171 14.69 -8.94 8.11
N GLY A 172 14.48 -8.21 7.00
CA GLY A 172 14.14 -8.86 5.72
C GLY A 172 12.79 -9.59 5.64
N GLU A 173 11.94 -9.46 6.64
CA GLU A 173 10.59 -10.00 6.64
C GLU A 173 9.65 -8.98 6.01
N GLU A 174 8.91 -9.42 4.99
CA GLU A 174 7.81 -8.65 4.40
C GLU A 174 6.93 -8.11 5.51
N LYS A 175 6.63 -6.78 5.51
CA LYS A 175 5.64 -6.22 6.44
C LYS A 175 4.38 -7.07 6.33
N ALA A 176 4.10 -7.81 7.39
CA ALA A 176 2.90 -8.60 7.48
C ALA A 176 1.71 -7.63 7.44
N GLY A 177 0.95 -7.66 6.35
CA GLY A 177 -0.16 -6.75 6.16
C GLY A 177 -1.20 -6.91 7.28
N THR A 178 -1.74 -5.81 7.74
CA THR A 178 -2.94 -5.83 8.57
C THR A 178 -4.15 -5.89 7.67
N PHE A 179 -4.92 -6.96 7.75
CA PHE A 179 -6.17 -7.11 7.01
C PHE A 179 -7.33 -6.83 7.96
N CYS A 180 -8.16 -5.86 7.64
CA CYS A 180 -9.34 -5.49 8.42
C CYS A 180 -10.60 -5.56 7.55
N GLY A 181 -11.72 -5.96 8.16
CA GLY A 181 -13.01 -5.96 7.50
C GLY A 181 -14.14 -6.00 8.51
N SER A 182 -15.28 -5.48 8.14
CA SER A 182 -16.48 -5.43 8.98
C SER A 182 -17.60 -6.25 8.38
N VAL A 183 -18.11 -7.20 9.14
CA VAL A 183 -19.34 -7.96 8.79
C VAL A 183 -20.54 -7.20 9.36
N LEU A 184 -21.41 -6.72 8.50
CA LEU A 184 -22.58 -5.91 8.85
C LEU A 184 -23.70 -6.82 9.38
N LEU A 185 -24.32 -6.42 10.49
CA LEU A 185 -25.37 -7.17 11.16
C LEU A 185 -26.67 -6.35 11.25
N ASP A 186 -27.82 -6.99 11.05
CA ASP A 186 -29.14 -6.38 11.27
C ASP A 186 -29.55 -6.29 12.75
N SER A 187 -28.76 -6.87 13.64
CA SER A 187 -29.00 -6.89 15.09
C SER A 187 -27.68 -7.00 15.86
N THR A 188 -27.68 -6.71 17.15
CA THR A 188 -26.49 -6.73 18.01
C THR A 188 -26.11 -8.11 18.52
N SER A 189 -26.71 -9.18 18.02
CA SER A 189 -26.43 -10.56 18.43
C SER A 189 -25.33 -11.16 17.54
N PHE A 190 -24.33 -11.78 18.16
CA PHE A 190 -23.27 -12.48 17.43
C PHE A 190 -22.68 -13.60 18.30
N ASP A 191 -22.64 -14.82 17.76
CA ASP A 191 -22.10 -15.98 18.48
C ASP A 191 -20.66 -16.28 18.00
N VAL A 192 -19.70 -15.70 18.70
CA VAL A 192 -18.27 -15.90 18.42
C VAL A 192 -17.83 -17.36 18.66
N ASN A 193 -18.46 -18.09 19.61
CA ASN A 193 -18.10 -19.47 19.88
C ASN A 193 -18.50 -20.39 18.72
N LYS A 194 -19.63 -20.09 18.08
CA LYS A 194 -20.04 -20.79 16.86
C LYS A 194 -19.03 -20.53 15.73
N VAL A 195 -18.57 -19.28 15.56
CA VAL A 195 -17.54 -18.97 14.57
C VAL A 195 -16.26 -19.76 14.81
N MET A 196 -15.81 -19.85 16.06
CA MET A 196 -14.63 -20.64 16.41
C MET A 196 -14.80 -22.14 16.13
N ALA A 197 -15.98 -22.70 16.40
CA ALA A 197 -16.28 -24.09 16.10
C ALA A 197 -16.30 -24.36 14.58
N ASP A 198 -16.88 -23.43 13.81
CA ASP A 198 -16.96 -23.53 12.36
C ASP A 198 -15.57 -23.35 11.71
N LEU A 199 -14.72 -22.43 12.18
CA LEU A 199 -13.33 -22.28 11.75
C LEU A 199 -12.54 -23.57 11.92
N LYS A 200 -12.70 -24.22 13.06
CA LYS A 200 -12.04 -25.51 13.31
C LYS A 200 -12.57 -26.61 12.39
N SER A 201 -13.89 -26.77 12.28
CA SER A 201 -14.49 -27.88 11.57
C SER A 201 -14.36 -27.81 10.05
N GLU A 202 -14.38 -26.59 9.48
CA GLU A 202 -14.40 -26.40 8.03
C GLU A 202 -13.01 -26.11 7.45
N TRP A 203 -12.22 -25.35 8.17
CA TRP A 203 -10.92 -24.87 7.68
C TRP A 203 -9.74 -25.50 8.41
N GLY A 204 -9.98 -26.30 9.47
CA GLY A 204 -8.92 -26.84 10.31
C GLY A 204 -8.12 -25.77 11.07
N ILE A 205 -8.72 -24.59 11.27
CA ILE A 205 -8.08 -23.48 11.97
C ILE A 205 -8.29 -23.66 13.47
N GLU A 206 -7.21 -23.96 14.18
CA GLU A 206 -7.22 -24.09 15.63
C GLU A 206 -6.33 -23.02 16.27
N PRO A 207 -6.81 -22.30 17.29
CA PRO A 207 -5.98 -21.36 18.03
C PRO A 207 -4.73 -22.03 18.60
N SER A 208 -3.60 -21.37 18.49
CA SER A 208 -2.37 -21.72 19.21
C SER A 208 -2.23 -20.89 20.49
N ASP A 209 -1.34 -21.32 21.36
CA ASP A 209 -0.95 -20.52 22.50
C ASP A 209 -0.24 -19.24 22.05
N LYS A 210 -0.32 -18.20 22.88
CA LYS A 210 0.39 -16.93 22.64
C LYS A 210 1.90 -17.19 22.60
N PRO A 211 2.65 -16.63 21.62
CA PRO A 211 4.10 -16.70 21.61
C PRO A 211 4.73 -16.14 22.89
N GLU A 212 5.75 -16.81 23.45
CA GLU A 212 6.38 -16.46 24.73
C GLU A 212 7.06 -15.08 24.69
N ASP A 213 7.51 -14.64 23.50
CA ASP A 213 8.24 -13.38 23.32
C ASP A 213 7.34 -12.13 23.17
N MET A 214 6.03 -12.32 23.09
CA MET A 214 5.12 -11.17 23.03
C MET A 214 4.80 -10.64 24.43
N ALA A 215 5.07 -9.33 24.65
CA ALA A 215 4.79 -8.65 25.89
C ALA A 215 3.36 -8.90 26.40
N SER A 216 3.21 -8.99 27.73
CA SER A 216 1.95 -9.23 28.39
C SER A 216 1.06 -8.00 28.34
N ASP A 217 0.47 -7.69 27.20
CA ASP A 217 -0.70 -6.83 27.18
C ASP A 217 -1.92 -7.66 27.56
N ASP A 218 -2.68 -7.10 28.48
CA ASP A 218 -3.92 -7.65 29.01
C ASP A 218 -4.96 -7.81 27.88
N THR A 219 -4.81 -8.87 27.07
CA THR A 219 -5.86 -9.27 26.14
C THR A 219 -7.00 -9.88 26.94
N SER A 220 -7.70 -9.02 27.71
CA SER A 220 -8.96 -9.38 28.34
C SER A 220 -9.98 -9.65 27.22
N ALA A 221 -10.09 -10.92 26.83
CA ALA A 221 -11.23 -11.37 26.04
C ALA A 221 -12.49 -11.02 26.82
N ASN A 222 -13.18 -9.96 26.43
CA ASN A 222 -14.51 -9.68 26.93
C ASN A 222 -15.53 -10.49 26.13
N GLU A 223 -16.79 -10.55 26.56
CA GLU A 223 -17.83 -11.33 25.88
C GLU A 223 -18.05 -10.91 24.40
N SER A 224 -17.59 -9.74 24.00
CA SER A 224 -17.75 -9.15 22.66
C SER A 224 -16.52 -9.31 21.77
N THR A 225 -15.34 -9.63 22.33
CA THR A 225 -14.08 -9.71 21.56
C THR A 225 -13.39 -11.06 21.80
N ARG A 226 -13.00 -11.73 20.72
CA ARG A 226 -12.17 -12.92 20.73
C ARG A 226 -10.87 -12.65 20.01
N VAL A 227 -9.77 -12.79 20.73
CA VAL A 227 -8.41 -12.74 20.17
C VAL A 227 -7.78 -14.11 20.29
N PHE A 228 -7.13 -14.58 19.23
CA PHE A 228 -6.39 -15.83 19.22
C PHE A 228 -5.19 -15.78 18.27
N TYR A 229 -4.28 -16.70 18.43
CA TYR A 229 -3.05 -16.79 17.64
C TYR A 229 -3.07 -18.00 16.71
N LEU A 230 -2.38 -17.88 15.58
CA LEU A 230 -2.04 -18.96 14.66
C LEU A 230 -0.54 -18.85 14.38
N GLY A 231 0.29 -19.55 15.17
CA GLY A 231 1.71 -19.26 15.23
C GLY A 231 1.93 -17.84 15.77
N GLU A 232 2.60 -16.99 15.00
CA GLU A 232 2.86 -15.59 15.35
C GLU A 232 1.75 -14.63 14.88
N THR A 233 0.85 -15.10 14.03
CA THR A 233 -0.25 -14.28 13.48
C THR A 233 -1.37 -14.10 14.52
N LEU A 234 -1.73 -12.84 14.80
CA LEU A 234 -2.86 -12.51 15.66
C LEU A 234 -4.13 -12.34 14.84
N VAL A 235 -5.20 -12.96 15.28
CA VAL A 235 -6.54 -12.80 14.72
C VAL A 235 -7.48 -12.27 15.80
N ALA A 236 -8.19 -11.18 15.49
CA ALA A 236 -9.19 -10.59 16.36
C ALA A 236 -10.57 -10.59 15.69
N ILE A 237 -11.58 -10.99 16.43
CA ILE A 237 -12.99 -10.94 16.05
C ILE A 237 -13.73 -10.18 17.14
N SER A 238 -14.25 -9.00 16.84
CA SER A 238 -14.86 -8.10 17.81
C SER A 238 -16.24 -7.65 17.39
N LEU A 239 -17.27 -7.96 18.21
CA LEU A 239 -18.60 -7.41 18.02
C LEU A 239 -18.61 -5.94 18.48
N MET A 240 -18.95 -5.06 17.56
CA MET A 240 -19.24 -3.66 17.78
C MET A 240 -20.75 -3.46 17.76
N PRO A 241 -21.42 -3.25 18.92
CA PRO A 241 -22.88 -3.13 19.01
C PRO A 241 -23.39 -1.77 18.55
N VAL A 242 -22.74 -1.20 17.55
CA VAL A 242 -23.02 0.08 16.91
C VAL A 242 -22.80 -0.03 15.40
N ARG A 243 -23.36 0.88 14.65
CA ARG A 243 -23.12 0.96 13.21
C ARG A 243 -21.65 1.32 12.92
N VAL A 244 -21.21 0.94 11.73
CA VAL A 244 -19.92 1.43 11.20
C VAL A 244 -19.97 2.97 11.22
N PRO A 245 -18.95 3.64 11.82
CA PRO A 245 -18.95 5.10 11.99
C PRO A 245 -18.97 5.83 10.64
N ASP A 246 -19.33 7.11 10.70
CA ASP A 246 -19.20 8.11 9.61
C ASP A 246 -19.83 7.74 8.26
N GLY A 247 -20.67 6.69 8.23
CA GLY A 247 -21.31 6.23 6.99
C GLY A 247 -20.37 5.51 6.02
N GLU A 248 -19.22 5.02 6.51
CA GLU A 248 -18.24 4.33 5.67
C GLU A 248 -18.80 3.12 4.93
N ALA A 249 -19.62 2.29 5.62
CA ALA A 249 -20.22 1.11 4.99
C ALA A 249 -21.12 1.48 3.81
N GLU A 250 -21.87 2.55 3.92
CA GLU A 250 -22.73 3.09 2.87
C GLU A 250 -21.91 3.70 1.73
N TYR A 251 -20.86 4.46 2.05
CA TYR A 251 -19.96 5.05 1.07
C TYR A 251 -19.29 4.01 0.18
N PHE A 252 -18.72 2.97 0.77
CA PHE A 252 -18.10 1.89 -0.01
C PHE A 252 -19.14 1.02 -0.75
N ALA A 253 -20.37 0.93 -0.25
CA ALA A 253 -21.46 0.26 -0.96
C ALA A 253 -21.85 0.97 -2.25
N GLU A 254 -21.64 2.29 -2.38
CA GLU A 254 -21.94 3.08 -3.58
C GLU A 254 -21.11 2.63 -4.80
N THR A 255 -19.92 2.11 -4.57
CA THR A 255 -19.04 1.62 -5.65
C THR A 255 -19.34 0.19 -6.08
N ASN A 256 -20.24 -0.52 -5.39
CA ASN A 256 -20.56 -1.91 -5.69
C ASN A 256 -21.54 -2.07 -6.85
N TYR A 257 -21.01 -2.04 -8.08
CA TYR A 257 -21.82 -2.21 -9.31
C TYR A 257 -22.41 -3.63 -9.47
N MET A 258 -21.91 -4.63 -8.74
CA MET A 258 -22.41 -6.01 -8.78
C MET A 258 -23.64 -6.23 -7.89
N TRP A 259 -23.90 -5.32 -6.98
CA TRP A 259 -25.02 -5.40 -6.03
C TRP A 259 -25.76 -4.06 -5.93
N PRO A 260 -26.76 -3.83 -6.79
CA PRO A 260 -27.48 -2.53 -6.86
C PRO A 260 -28.14 -2.08 -5.56
N GLU A 261 -28.54 -3.02 -4.70
CA GLU A 261 -29.17 -2.75 -3.42
C GLU A 261 -28.18 -2.58 -2.27
N ALA A 262 -26.86 -2.64 -2.50
CA ALA A 262 -25.83 -2.64 -1.47
C ALA A 262 -25.95 -1.45 -0.51
N VAL A 263 -26.19 -0.23 -1.04
CA VAL A 263 -26.34 0.98 -0.23
C VAL A 263 -27.56 0.90 0.69
N GLU A 264 -28.71 0.45 0.16
CA GLU A 264 -29.94 0.35 0.96
C GLU A 264 -29.81 -0.72 2.03
N VAL A 265 -29.13 -1.83 1.75
CA VAL A 265 -28.83 -2.87 2.74
C VAL A 265 -27.84 -2.35 3.79
N ALA A 266 -26.77 -1.68 3.37
CA ALA A 266 -25.80 -1.08 4.28
C ALA A 266 -26.46 -0.12 5.28
N LYS A 267 -27.43 0.67 4.84
CA LYS A 267 -28.20 1.60 5.71
C LYS A 267 -28.98 0.89 6.83
N THR A 268 -29.27 -0.40 6.69
CA THR A 268 -30.10 -1.14 7.67
C THR A 268 -29.28 -1.78 8.79
N HIS A 269 -27.94 -1.87 8.69
CA HIS A 269 -27.15 -2.50 9.73
C HIS A 269 -27.26 -1.76 11.07
N GLN A 270 -27.28 -2.49 12.17
CA GLN A 270 -27.38 -1.99 13.54
C GLN A 270 -26.10 -2.21 14.34
N ALA A 271 -25.30 -3.18 13.91
CA ALA A 271 -24.04 -3.55 14.51
C ALA A 271 -23.08 -4.05 13.42
N HIS A 272 -21.83 -4.24 13.77
CA HIS A 272 -20.87 -4.91 12.89
C HIS A 272 -19.89 -5.76 13.70
N VAL A 273 -19.26 -6.72 13.03
CA VAL A 273 -18.17 -7.51 13.60
C VAL A 273 -16.91 -7.11 12.87
N LEU A 274 -15.99 -6.50 13.60
CA LEU A 274 -14.65 -6.22 13.10
C LEU A 274 -13.81 -7.50 13.12
N VAL A 275 -13.26 -7.85 11.96
CA VAL A 275 -12.31 -8.94 11.80
C VAL A 275 -10.98 -8.35 11.41
N ALA A 276 -9.95 -8.58 12.23
CA ALA A 276 -8.58 -8.14 11.95
C ALA A 276 -7.63 -9.34 11.96
N VAL A 277 -6.71 -9.36 10.98
CA VAL A 277 -5.59 -10.31 10.91
C VAL A 277 -4.31 -9.50 10.86
N LEU A 278 -3.53 -9.57 11.92
CA LEU A 278 -2.19 -8.98 12.01
C LEU A 278 -1.19 -10.09 11.71
N ALA A 279 -0.73 -10.10 10.46
CA ALA A 279 0.06 -11.18 9.92
C ALA A 279 1.53 -11.05 10.34
N HIS A 280 1.94 -11.81 11.34
CA HIS A 280 3.34 -12.07 11.64
C HIS A 280 3.65 -13.51 11.20
N GLY A 281 4.74 -13.71 10.47
CA GLY A 281 5.16 -15.04 10.01
C GLY A 281 4.32 -15.66 8.87
N LEU A 282 3.37 -14.92 8.29
CA LEU A 282 2.62 -15.31 7.09
C LEU A 282 2.91 -14.35 5.94
N SER A 283 2.95 -14.87 4.71
CA SER A 283 2.96 -14.03 3.53
C SER A 283 1.64 -13.23 3.41
N PRO A 284 1.63 -12.04 2.76
CA PRO A 284 0.42 -11.24 2.56
C PRO A 284 -0.73 -12.05 1.93
N VAL A 285 -0.42 -12.95 1.00
CA VAL A 285 -1.40 -13.82 0.34
C VAL A 285 -2.01 -14.83 1.32
N GLU A 286 -1.23 -15.42 2.20
CA GLU A 286 -1.73 -16.36 3.22
C GLU A 286 -2.54 -15.64 4.29
N ALA A 287 -2.11 -14.46 4.71
CA ALA A 287 -2.84 -13.63 5.64
C ALA A 287 -4.18 -13.15 5.05
N GLY A 288 -4.20 -12.71 3.79
CA GLY A 288 -5.43 -12.37 3.08
C GLY A 288 -6.39 -13.56 2.95
N LYS A 289 -5.86 -14.75 2.61
CA LYS A 289 -6.67 -15.98 2.59
C LYS A 289 -7.24 -16.33 3.97
N LEU A 290 -6.46 -16.13 5.03
CA LEU A 290 -6.94 -16.35 6.41
C LEU A 290 -8.05 -15.36 6.75
N HIS A 291 -7.86 -14.07 6.46
CA HIS A 291 -8.87 -13.03 6.66
C HIS A 291 -10.20 -13.36 5.95
N VAL A 292 -10.13 -13.74 4.67
CA VAL A 292 -11.32 -14.15 3.90
C VAL A 292 -12.01 -15.36 4.54
N LYS A 293 -11.27 -16.36 5.01
CA LYS A 293 -11.87 -17.54 5.69
C LYS A 293 -12.59 -17.14 6.98
N VAL A 294 -12.00 -16.26 7.78
CA VAL A 294 -12.62 -15.77 9.02
C VAL A 294 -13.91 -15.00 8.71
N ILE A 295 -13.85 -14.03 7.76
CA ILE A 295 -15.04 -13.28 7.32
C ILE A 295 -16.13 -14.22 6.78
N ALA A 296 -15.78 -15.14 5.89
CA ALA A 296 -16.73 -16.09 5.30
C ALA A 296 -17.42 -16.96 6.38
N THR A 297 -16.69 -17.27 7.44
CA THR A 297 -17.26 -17.99 8.58
C THR A 297 -18.21 -17.13 9.40
N CYS A 298 -17.85 -15.86 9.63
CA CYS A 298 -18.74 -14.89 10.30
C CYS A 298 -20.05 -14.68 9.51
N LEU A 299 -19.99 -14.64 8.18
CA LEU A 299 -21.16 -14.47 7.30
C LEU A 299 -22.21 -15.60 7.38
N LYS A 300 -21.92 -16.71 8.04
CA LYS A 300 -22.88 -17.82 8.20
C LYS A 300 -23.90 -17.59 9.31
N GLN A 301 -23.79 -16.53 10.06
CA GLN A 301 -24.80 -16.18 11.04
C GLN A 301 -26.04 -15.58 10.36
N SER A 302 -27.21 -15.89 10.89
CA SER A 302 -28.49 -15.57 10.22
C SER A 302 -28.82 -14.09 10.15
N ASN A 303 -28.13 -13.27 10.94
CA ASN A 303 -28.32 -11.82 11.02
C ASN A 303 -27.23 -11.02 10.29
N THR A 304 -26.41 -11.68 9.50
CA THR A 304 -25.42 -11.00 8.65
C THR A 304 -26.08 -10.53 7.35
N ILE A 305 -25.82 -9.29 6.97
CA ILE A 305 -26.45 -8.65 5.80
C ILE A 305 -25.43 -8.20 4.75
N GLY A 306 -24.15 -8.19 5.07
CA GLY A 306 -23.13 -7.81 4.12
C GLY A 306 -21.75 -7.80 4.76
N VAL A 307 -20.75 -7.52 3.95
CA VAL A 307 -19.36 -7.32 4.38
C VAL A 307 -18.82 -6.06 3.74
N TYR A 308 -18.04 -5.35 4.50
CA TYR A 308 -17.28 -4.19 4.07
C TYR A 308 -15.81 -4.39 4.44
N VAL A 309 -14.93 -4.18 3.49
CA VAL A 309 -13.48 -4.27 3.68
C VAL A 309 -12.90 -2.92 3.27
N SER A 310 -12.30 -2.21 4.22
CA SER A 310 -11.48 -1.03 3.93
C SER A 310 -10.17 -1.50 3.32
N GLY A 311 -9.85 -1.05 2.11
CA GLY A 311 -8.64 -1.41 1.38
C GLY A 311 -7.39 -0.86 2.01
#